data_17d505bc8dee3061333c095250ae47a2
#
_entry.id   17d505bc8dee3061333c095250ae47a2
#
_cell.length_a   1.000
_cell.length_b   1.000
_cell.length_c   1.000
_cell.angle_alpha   90.00
_cell.angle_beta   90.00
_cell.angle_gamma   90.00
#
_symmetry.space_group_name_H-M   'P 1'
#
loop_
_entity.id
_entity.type
_entity.pdbx_description
1 polymer ?
#
loop_
_entity_poly.entity_id
_entity_poly.type
_entity_poly.pdbx_seq_one_letter_code
_entity_poly.pdbx_strand_id
1 'polypeptide(L)'
;MRTKTRLSLWLGMLTLLVLVLGGVSLATIWNLGSEGRDVLKANYNSIEYAQRMLEAVDQEGDTASRSSLLLAQLRNQQANITEAGEAELTMRLATAIAQFRSAPGEIANTRELRKDLNGIIDLNRAAIIRKASDAEDRSDKAFVWISIAGTLCFLIAFTLFLSLPERI
;
A
#
# COMPACT_ATOMS: atom_id res chain seq x y z
N MET A 1 32.98 -31.00 -34.20
CA MET A 1 32.55 -31.04 -32.78
C MET A 1 32.51 -29.65 -32.09
N ARG A 2 33.39 -28.72 -32.41
CA ARG A 2 33.43 -27.37 -31.75
C ARG A 2 32.20 -26.46 -32.00
N THR A 3 31.53 -26.59 -33.15
CA THR A 3 30.37 -25.74 -33.50
C THR A 3 29.10 -26.10 -32.71
N LYS A 4 28.80 -27.39 -32.54
CA LYS A 4 27.64 -27.87 -31.76
C LYS A 4 27.74 -27.47 -30.29
N THR A 5 28.92 -27.53 -29.67
CA THR A 5 29.14 -27.15 -28.30
C THR A 5 28.99 -25.63 -28.09
N ARG A 6 29.47 -24.82 -29.03
CA ARG A 6 29.30 -23.37 -29.01
C ARG A 6 27.82 -22.96 -29.12
N LEU A 7 27.08 -23.57 -30.03
CA LEU A 7 25.65 -23.33 -30.23
C LEU A 7 24.85 -23.66 -28.94
N SER A 8 25.14 -24.82 -28.35
CA SER A 8 24.50 -25.24 -27.08
C SER A 8 24.80 -24.29 -25.96
N LEU A 9 26.04 -23.78 -25.84
CA LEU A 9 26.42 -22.78 -24.83
C LEU A 9 25.67 -21.46 -25.01
N TRP A 10 25.57 -20.94 -26.24
CA TRP A 10 24.85 -19.70 -26.51
C TRP A 10 23.35 -19.84 -26.27
N LEU A 11 22.76 -20.98 -26.67
CA LEU A 11 21.35 -21.26 -26.37
C LEU A 11 21.08 -21.38 -24.87
N GLY A 12 21.98 -22.05 -24.13
CA GLY A 12 21.90 -22.16 -22.68
C GLY A 12 22.02 -20.80 -21.97
N MET A 13 22.92 -19.92 -22.43
CA MET A 13 23.09 -18.58 -21.91
C MET A 13 21.85 -17.71 -22.17
N LEU A 14 21.26 -17.80 -23.38
CA LEU A 14 20.03 -17.08 -23.70
C LEU A 14 18.85 -17.55 -22.84
N THR A 15 18.70 -18.87 -22.68
CA THR A 15 17.65 -19.45 -21.83
C THR A 15 17.83 -19.00 -20.38
N LEU A 16 19.05 -19.00 -19.84
CA LEU A 16 19.34 -18.52 -18.50
C LEU A 16 18.97 -17.04 -18.33
N LEU A 17 19.30 -16.21 -19.31
CA LEU A 17 19.03 -14.78 -19.28
C LEU A 17 17.52 -14.50 -19.29
N VAL A 18 16.73 -15.25 -20.09
CA VAL A 18 15.26 -15.16 -20.09
C VAL A 18 14.66 -15.61 -18.76
N LEU A 19 15.19 -16.68 -18.17
CA LEU A 19 14.73 -17.16 -16.86
C LEU A 19 15.03 -16.16 -15.74
N VAL A 20 16.21 -15.55 -15.74
CA VAL A 20 16.58 -14.51 -14.77
C VAL A 20 15.68 -13.28 -14.92
N LEU A 21 15.47 -12.83 -16.16
CA LEU A 21 14.59 -11.69 -16.44
C LEU A 21 13.15 -11.96 -15.99
N GLY A 22 12.62 -13.14 -16.30
CA GLY A 22 11.29 -13.57 -15.89
C GLY A 22 11.17 -13.68 -14.36
N GLY A 23 12.17 -14.24 -13.70
CA GLY A 23 12.22 -14.37 -12.23
C GLY A 23 12.26 -13.01 -11.53
N VAL A 24 13.09 -12.08 -11.99
CA VAL A 24 13.18 -10.71 -11.46
C VAL A 24 11.86 -9.96 -11.66
N SER A 25 11.26 -10.07 -12.85
CA SER A 25 9.97 -9.44 -13.17
C SER A 25 8.86 -9.95 -12.24
N LEU A 26 8.79 -11.27 -12.04
CA LEU A 26 7.79 -11.90 -11.16
C LEU A 26 7.98 -11.47 -9.70
N ALA A 27 9.21 -11.45 -9.21
CA ALA A 27 9.54 -11.00 -7.85
C ALA A 27 9.16 -9.52 -7.64
N THR A 28 9.43 -8.66 -8.63
CA THR A 28 9.07 -7.23 -8.58
C THR A 28 7.56 -7.04 -8.50
N ILE A 29 6.78 -7.76 -9.32
CA ILE A 29 5.31 -7.69 -9.32
C ILE A 29 4.75 -8.20 -7.98
N TRP A 30 5.31 -9.28 -7.45
CA TRP A 30 4.86 -9.85 -6.17
C TRP A 30 5.09 -8.89 -5.01
N ASN A 31 6.28 -8.29 -4.90
CA ASN A 31 6.63 -7.35 -3.83
C ASN A 31 5.78 -6.09 -3.88
N LEU A 32 5.56 -5.51 -5.08
CA LEU A 32 4.65 -4.37 -5.26
C LEU A 32 3.21 -4.68 -4.82
N GLY A 33 2.75 -5.92 -5.00
CA GLY A 33 1.38 -6.31 -4.66
C GLY A 33 1.14 -6.62 -3.18
N SER A 34 2.15 -7.04 -2.41
CA SER A 34 1.98 -7.44 -1.01
C SER A 34 2.11 -6.28 -0.03
N GLU A 35 3.15 -5.47 -0.12
CA GLU A 35 3.37 -4.32 0.75
C GLU A 35 2.26 -3.28 0.64
N GLY A 36 1.77 -3.03 -0.60
CA GLY A 36 0.68 -2.07 -0.84
C GLY A 36 -0.64 -2.47 -0.17
N ARG A 37 -0.96 -3.77 -0.13
CA ARG A 37 -2.24 -4.26 0.42
C ARG A 37 -2.32 -4.10 1.93
N ASP A 38 -1.27 -4.43 2.67
CA ASP A 38 -1.30 -4.38 4.14
C ASP A 38 -1.36 -2.94 4.65
N VAL A 39 -0.62 -2.06 4.01
CA VAL A 39 -0.62 -0.64 4.35
C VAL A 39 -1.94 0.04 3.97
N LEU A 40 -2.50 -0.25 2.79
CA LEU A 40 -3.82 0.25 2.40
C LEU A 40 -4.89 -0.25 3.36
N LYS A 41 -4.86 -1.53 3.76
CA LYS A 41 -5.79 -2.10 4.73
C LYS A 41 -5.73 -1.38 6.07
N ALA A 42 -4.54 -1.08 6.58
CA ALA A 42 -4.39 -0.35 7.84
C ALA A 42 -5.02 1.06 7.77
N ASN A 43 -4.78 1.81 6.67
CA ASN A 43 -5.38 3.13 6.49
C ASN A 43 -6.91 3.07 6.33
N TYR A 44 -7.45 2.06 5.63
CA TYR A 44 -8.90 1.83 5.56
C TYR A 44 -9.49 1.51 6.93
N ASN A 45 -8.80 0.71 7.75
CA ASN A 45 -9.26 0.40 9.10
C ASN A 45 -9.33 1.67 9.96
N SER A 46 -8.32 2.56 9.92
CA SER A 46 -8.35 3.84 10.64
C SER A 46 -9.53 4.71 10.23
N ILE A 47 -9.83 4.78 8.94
CA ILE A 47 -11.01 5.48 8.42
C ILE A 47 -12.30 4.85 8.97
N GLU A 48 -12.41 3.53 8.92
CA GLU A 48 -13.59 2.81 9.42
C GLU A 48 -13.81 3.03 10.93
N TYR A 49 -12.75 2.95 11.73
CA TYR A 49 -12.84 3.22 13.16
C TYR A 49 -13.31 4.64 13.45
N ALA A 50 -12.76 5.63 12.74
CA ALA A 50 -13.16 7.03 12.90
C ALA A 50 -14.61 7.26 12.44
N GLN A 51 -15.07 6.64 11.35
CA GLN A 51 -16.46 6.73 10.87
C GLN A 51 -17.45 6.12 11.90
N ARG A 52 -17.13 4.93 12.43
CA ARG A 52 -17.96 4.32 13.48
C ARG A 52 -18.03 5.17 14.75
N MET A 53 -16.95 5.87 15.09
CA MET A 53 -16.97 6.83 16.19
C MET A 53 -17.82 8.06 15.89
N LEU A 54 -17.77 8.59 14.64
CA LEU A 54 -18.66 9.68 14.21
C LEU A 54 -20.13 9.28 14.28
N GLU A 55 -20.47 8.09 13.79
CA GLU A 55 -21.84 7.55 13.90
C GLU A 55 -22.29 7.47 15.36
N ALA A 56 -21.42 7.00 16.28
CA ALA A 56 -21.74 6.93 17.69
C ALA A 56 -21.93 8.33 18.34
N VAL A 57 -21.24 9.34 17.85
CA VAL A 57 -21.43 10.74 18.29
C VAL A 57 -22.76 11.28 17.81
N ASP A 58 -23.21 10.90 16.61
CA ASP A 58 -24.41 11.43 15.94
C ASP A 58 -25.70 10.69 16.34
N GLN A 59 -25.59 9.47 16.84
CA GLN A 59 -26.74 8.69 17.28
C GLN A 59 -27.42 9.32 18.51
N GLU A 60 -28.75 9.45 18.44
CA GLU A 60 -29.58 9.68 19.61
C GLU A 60 -29.76 8.38 20.38
N GLY A 61 -29.44 8.34 21.66
CA GLY A 61 -29.59 7.13 22.44
C GLY A 61 -28.82 7.10 23.76
N ASP A 62 -28.70 5.91 24.33
CA ASP A 62 -28.04 5.72 25.62
C ASP A 62 -26.55 6.10 25.58
N THR A 63 -26.18 7.05 26.43
CA THR A 63 -24.83 7.57 26.58
C THR A 63 -23.82 6.48 26.94
N ALA A 64 -24.22 5.46 27.69
CA ALA A 64 -23.36 4.37 28.12
C ALA A 64 -22.95 3.49 26.90
N SER A 65 -23.90 3.15 26.04
CA SER A 65 -23.66 2.38 24.81
C SER A 65 -22.76 3.16 23.86
N ARG A 66 -23.03 4.44 23.64
CA ARG A 66 -22.19 5.34 22.82
C ARG A 66 -20.76 5.42 23.34
N SER A 67 -20.58 5.61 24.64
CA SER A 67 -19.28 5.68 25.30
C SER A 67 -18.50 4.37 25.17
N SER A 68 -19.17 3.22 25.29
CA SER A 68 -18.54 1.91 25.13
C SER A 68 -18.03 1.70 23.71
N LEU A 69 -18.80 2.08 22.69
CA LEU A 69 -18.42 2.01 21.28
C LEU A 69 -17.22 2.93 20.98
N LEU A 70 -17.27 4.19 21.44
CA LEU A 70 -16.15 5.13 21.27
C LEU A 70 -14.85 4.57 21.85
N LEU A 71 -14.88 3.98 23.06
CA LEU A 71 -13.70 3.40 23.68
C LEU A 71 -13.20 2.14 22.95
N ALA A 72 -14.10 1.32 22.43
CA ALA A 72 -13.72 0.13 21.67
C ALA A 72 -13.00 0.53 20.36
N GLN A 73 -13.57 1.49 19.62
CA GLN A 73 -12.96 1.96 18.37
C GLN A 73 -11.66 2.75 18.62
N LEU A 74 -11.57 3.51 19.71
CA LEU A 74 -10.32 4.17 20.10
C LEU A 74 -9.20 3.15 20.34
N ARG A 75 -9.47 2.04 21.03
CA ARG A 75 -8.47 0.97 21.23
C ARG A 75 -8.01 0.38 19.91
N ASN A 76 -8.94 0.14 18.98
CA ASN A 76 -8.60 -0.36 17.64
C ASN A 76 -7.72 0.66 16.91
N GLN A 77 -8.05 1.95 16.97
CA GLN A 77 -7.27 3.03 16.38
C GLN A 77 -5.86 3.13 16.99
N GLN A 78 -5.73 3.03 18.31
CA GLN A 78 -4.44 3.03 19.01
C GLN A 78 -3.53 1.86 18.59
N ALA A 79 -4.11 0.71 18.27
CA ALA A 79 -3.38 -0.46 17.79
C ALA A 79 -3.05 -0.40 16.28
N ASN A 80 -3.59 0.57 15.55
CA ASN A 80 -3.50 0.66 14.09
C ASN A 80 -2.77 1.92 13.59
N ILE A 81 -1.94 2.54 14.41
CA ILE A 81 -1.18 3.75 14.04
C ILE A 81 -0.10 3.38 13.03
N THR A 82 -0.18 3.93 11.82
CA THR A 82 0.74 3.64 10.71
C THR A 82 1.28 4.88 10.01
N GLU A 83 0.61 6.03 10.15
CA GLU A 83 0.96 7.25 9.45
C GLU A 83 1.63 8.28 10.38
N ALA A 84 2.53 9.10 9.81
CA ALA A 84 3.12 10.21 10.54
C ALA A 84 2.05 11.23 10.97
N GLY A 85 2.04 11.60 12.26
CA GLY A 85 1.03 12.50 12.85
C GLY A 85 -0.24 11.81 13.34
N GLU A 86 -0.49 10.56 12.99
CA GLU A 86 -1.66 9.81 13.42
C GLU A 86 -1.66 9.54 14.94
N ALA A 87 -0.48 9.30 15.52
CA ALA A 87 -0.33 9.11 16.97
C ALA A 87 -0.78 10.33 17.76
N GLU A 88 -0.41 11.54 17.31
CA GLU A 88 -0.80 12.79 17.95
C GLU A 88 -2.31 13.02 17.83
N LEU A 89 -2.89 12.80 16.65
CA LEU A 89 -4.34 12.88 16.44
C LEU A 89 -5.08 11.87 17.33
N THR A 90 -4.60 10.65 17.45
CA THR A 90 -5.21 9.59 18.27
C THR A 90 -5.13 9.94 19.76
N MET A 91 -4.06 10.58 20.21
CA MET A 91 -3.94 11.04 21.60
C MET A 91 -4.90 12.20 21.91
N ARG A 92 -5.05 13.18 21.00
CA ARG A 92 -6.06 14.23 21.12
C ARG A 92 -7.47 13.66 21.12
N LEU A 93 -7.74 12.71 20.23
CA LEU A 93 -9.01 11.99 20.17
C LEU A 93 -9.34 11.30 21.49
N ALA A 94 -8.37 10.65 22.17
CA ALA A 94 -8.57 10.04 23.47
C ALA A 94 -9.01 11.07 24.52
N THR A 95 -8.41 12.26 24.50
CA THR A 95 -8.76 13.38 25.38
C THR A 95 -10.17 13.92 25.08
N ALA A 96 -10.49 14.11 23.78
CA ALA A 96 -11.81 14.57 23.36
C ALA A 96 -12.92 13.57 23.71
N ILE A 97 -12.67 12.26 23.60
CA ILE A 97 -13.61 11.21 24.06
C ILE A 97 -13.82 11.27 25.57
N ALA A 98 -12.76 11.48 26.36
CA ALA A 98 -12.88 11.62 27.82
C ALA A 98 -13.73 12.84 28.19
N GLN A 99 -13.54 13.97 27.53
CA GLN A 99 -14.35 15.19 27.74
C GLN A 99 -15.81 14.98 27.32
N PHE A 100 -16.05 14.38 26.15
CA PHE A 100 -17.39 14.04 25.67
C PHE A 100 -18.15 13.13 26.67
N ARG A 101 -17.45 12.18 27.27
CA ARG A 101 -18.05 11.26 28.26
C ARG A 101 -18.39 11.96 29.58
N SER A 102 -17.61 12.96 29.99
CA SER A 102 -17.87 13.72 31.20
C SER A 102 -19.02 14.72 31.06
N ALA A 103 -19.21 15.26 29.84
CA ALA A 103 -20.27 16.23 29.53
C ALA A 103 -20.85 15.98 28.11
N PRO A 104 -21.66 14.92 27.93
CA PRO A 104 -22.10 14.48 26.60
C PRO A 104 -23.04 15.44 25.87
N GLY A 105 -23.66 16.38 26.57
CA GLY A 105 -24.54 17.42 26.00
C GLY A 105 -23.83 18.71 25.61
N GLU A 106 -22.52 18.82 25.83
CA GLU A 106 -21.78 20.03 25.53
C GLU A 106 -21.39 20.10 24.04
N ILE A 107 -21.87 21.13 23.35
CA ILE A 107 -21.66 21.31 21.90
C ILE A 107 -20.16 21.46 21.59
N ALA A 108 -19.38 22.10 22.46
CA ALA A 108 -17.95 22.31 22.27
C ALA A 108 -17.21 20.97 22.21
N ASN A 109 -17.48 20.06 23.17
CA ASN A 109 -16.86 18.72 23.22
C ASN A 109 -17.21 17.88 21.99
N THR A 110 -18.46 17.94 21.55
CA THR A 110 -18.91 17.24 20.34
C THR A 110 -18.22 17.77 19.07
N ARG A 111 -18.03 19.10 18.99
CA ARG A 111 -17.35 19.73 17.84
C ARG A 111 -15.88 19.35 17.78
N GLU A 112 -15.17 19.36 18.90
CA GLU A 112 -13.76 19.00 18.97
C GLU A 112 -13.54 17.52 18.64
N LEU A 113 -14.37 16.64 19.19
CA LEU A 113 -14.36 15.22 18.89
C LEU A 113 -14.54 14.96 17.38
N ARG A 114 -15.54 15.59 16.73
CA ARG A 114 -15.75 15.48 15.27
C ARG A 114 -14.57 16.02 14.48
N LYS A 115 -13.95 17.11 14.89
CA LYS A 115 -12.77 17.68 14.26
C LYS A 115 -11.60 16.70 14.24
N ASP A 116 -11.29 16.07 15.38
CA ASP A 116 -10.19 15.13 15.49
C ASP A 116 -10.47 13.83 14.72
N LEU A 117 -11.72 13.34 14.72
CA LEU A 117 -12.15 12.19 13.93
C LEU A 117 -12.01 12.45 12.42
N ASN A 118 -12.46 13.61 11.94
CA ASN A 118 -12.26 14.01 10.54
C ASN A 118 -10.78 14.17 10.22
N GLY A 119 -9.98 14.67 11.15
CA GLY A 119 -8.53 14.75 10.98
C GLY A 119 -7.88 13.39 10.75
N ILE A 120 -8.29 12.34 11.45
CA ILE A 120 -7.83 10.96 11.21
C ILE A 120 -8.26 10.46 9.84
N ILE A 121 -9.52 10.71 9.45
CA ILE A 121 -10.05 10.31 8.14
C ILE A 121 -9.25 10.99 7.02
N ASP A 122 -9.03 12.28 7.10
CA ASP A 122 -8.34 13.07 6.06
C ASP A 122 -6.87 12.67 5.95
N LEU A 123 -6.19 12.45 7.09
CA LEU A 123 -4.80 11.98 7.11
C LEU A 123 -4.66 10.61 6.42
N ASN A 124 -5.54 9.67 6.75
CA ASN A 124 -5.50 8.32 6.17
C ASN A 124 -5.92 8.31 4.69
N ARG A 125 -6.90 9.14 4.28
CA ARG A 125 -7.24 9.34 2.85
C ARG A 125 -6.07 9.90 2.05
N ALA A 126 -5.41 10.93 2.58
CA ALA A 126 -4.21 11.49 1.94
C ALA A 126 -3.09 10.46 1.82
N ALA A 127 -2.91 9.62 2.85
CA ALA A 127 -1.95 8.53 2.82
C ALA A 127 -2.28 7.47 1.76
N ILE A 128 -3.55 7.08 1.62
CA ILE A 128 -4.01 6.15 0.58
C ILE A 128 -3.69 6.70 -0.82
N ILE A 129 -4.02 7.98 -1.08
CA ILE A 129 -3.78 8.63 -2.37
C ILE A 129 -2.28 8.67 -2.67
N ARG A 130 -1.46 9.12 -1.71
CA ARG A 130 -0.01 9.17 -1.86
C ARG A 130 0.59 7.80 -2.17
N LYS A 131 0.20 6.76 -1.42
CA LYS A 131 0.70 5.40 -1.60
C LYS A 131 0.24 4.77 -2.92
N ALA A 132 -0.97 5.09 -3.38
CA ALA A 132 -1.45 4.67 -4.69
C ALA A 132 -0.62 5.31 -5.82
N SER A 133 -0.34 6.62 -5.74
CA SER A 133 0.52 7.32 -6.70
C SER A 133 1.97 6.78 -6.68
N ASP A 134 2.52 6.53 -5.50
CA ASP A 134 3.88 5.95 -5.38
C ASP A 134 3.95 4.54 -5.98
N ALA A 135 2.89 3.74 -5.84
CA ALA A 135 2.81 2.40 -6.43
C ALA A 135 2.71 2.47 -7.95
N GLU A 136 1.93 3.42 -8.51
CA GLU A 136 1.82 3.68 -9.94
C GLU A 136 3.19 4.08 -10.52
N ASP A 137 3.86 5.05 -9.93
CA ASP A 137 5.20 5.49 -10.35
C ASP A 137 6.24 4.36 -10.34
N ARG A 138 6.19 3.50 -9.32
CA ARG A 138 7.08 2.33 -9.25
C ARG A 138 6.76 1.31 -10.32
N SER A 139 5.48 1.08 -10.60
CA SER A 139 5.01 0.17 -11.64
C SER A 139 5.46 0.65 -13.02
N ASP A 140 5.32 1.94 -13.33
CA ASP A 140 5.73 2.54 -14.59
C ASP A 140 7.24 2.42 -14.80
N LYS A 141 8.04 2.71 -13.77
CA LYS A 141 9.49 2.53 -13.81
C LYS A 141 9.87 1.07 -14.05
N ALA A 142 9.22 0.13 -13.36
CA ALA A 142 9.45 -1.30 -13.54
C ALA A 142 9.11 -1.73 -14.97
N PHE A 143 7.97 -1.28 -15.52
CA PHE A 143 7.56 -1.55 -16.90
C PHE A 143 8.59 -1.07 -17.91
N VAL A 144 9.11 0.16 -17.77
CA VAL A 144 10.14 0.71 -18.65
C VAL A 144 11.41 -0.15 -18.61
N TRP A 145 11.90 -0.50 -17.42
CA TRP A 145 13.11 -1.33 -17.28
C TRP A 145 12.93 -2.75 -17.85
N ILE A 146 11.79 -3.38 -17.62
CA ILE A 146 11.47 -4.71 -18.18
C ILE A 146 11.41 -4.64 -19.71
N SER A 147 10.81 -3.56 -20.26
CA SER A 147 10.71 -3.37 -21.71
C SER A 147 12.09 -3.17 -22.36
N ILE A 148 12.96 -2.36 -21.75
CA ILE A 148 14.35 -2.16 -22.22
C ILE A 148 15.11 -3.50 -22.20
N ALA A 149 15.05 -4.21 -21.07
CA ALA A 149 15.74 -5.48 -20.92
C ALA A 149 15.21 -6.54 -21.91
N GLY A 150 13.89 -6.62 -22.10
CA GLY A 150 13.27 -7.52 -23.10
C GLY A 150 13.69 -7.20 -24.52
N THR A 151 13.74 -5.91 -24.87
CA THR A 151 14.21 -5.47 -26.19
C THR A 151 15.68 -5.83 -26.42
N LEU A 152 16.55 -5.63 -25.46
CA LEU A 152 17.97 -6.03 -25.54
C LEU A 152 18.11 -7.56 -25.70
N CYS A 153 17.38 -8.33 -24.93
CA CYS A 153 17.36 -9.80 -25.06
C CYS A 153 16.91 -10.24 -26.46
N PHE A 154 15.86 -9.60 -26.99
CA PHE A 154 15.38 -9.87 -28.33
C PHE A 154 16.45 -9.56 -29.41
N LEU A 155 17.10 -8.40 -29.32
CA LEU A 155 18.17 -8.02 -30.28
C LEU A 155 19.36 -8.98 -30.22
N ILE A 156 19.76 -9.42 -29.03
CA ILE A 156 20.82 -10.43 -28.87
C ILE A 156 20.40 -11.75 -29.53
N ALA A 157 19.18 -12.23 -29.24
CA ALA A 157 18.65 -13.47 -29.83
C ALA A 157 18.56 -13.38 -31.35
N PHE A 158 18.09 -12.25 -31.90
CA PHE A 158 17.97 -12.01 -33.32
C PHE A 158 19.33 -11.96 -34.02
N THR A 159 20.32 -11.29 -33.43
CA THR A 159 21.68 -11.23 -33.95
C THR A 159 22.31 -12.62 -33.98
N LEU A 160 22.10 -13.43 -32.95
CA LEU A 160 22.57 -14.82 -32.93
C LEU A 160 21.88 -15.67 -34.01
N PHE A 161 20.57 -15.50 -34.19
CA PHE A 161 19.81 -16.20 -35.23
C PHE A 161 20.34 -15.89 -36.62
N LEU A 162 20.61 -14.63 -36.97
CA LEU A 162 21.17 -14.23 -38.25
C LEU A 162 22.60 -14.73 -38.49
N SER A 163 23.38 -14.90 -37.42
CA SER A 163 24.76 -15.35 -37.48
C SER A 163 24.93 -16.88 -37.72
N LEU A 164 23.83 -17.64 -37.55
CA LEU A 164 23.82 -19.09 -37.67
C LEU A 164 23.93 -19.61 -39.15
N PRO A 165 23.25 -19.01 -40.18
CA PRO A 165 23.26 -19.53 -41.56
C PRO A 165 24.63 -19.46 -42.26
N GLU A 166 25.50 -18.54 -41.86
CA GLU A 166 26.79 -18.35 -42.54
C GLU A 166 27.89 -19.36 -42.12
N ARG A 167 27.58 -20.27 -41.18
CA ARG A 167 28.59 -21.19 -40.59
C ARG A 167 28.22 -22.68 -40.62
N ILE A 168 27.15 -23.04 -41.34
CA ILE A 168 26.76 -24.41 -41.64
C ILE A 168 27.18 -24.75 -43.08
#